data_c911540718a4fa3db8c9e513e00a49a9
#
_entry.id   c911540718a4fa3db8c9e513e00a49a9
#
_cell.length_a   1.000
_cell.length_b   1.000
_cell.length_c   1.000
_cell.angle_alpha   90.00
_cell.angle_beta   90.00
_cell.angle_gamma   90.00
#
_symmetry.space_group_name_H-M   'P 1'
#
loop_
_entity.id
_entity.type
_entity.pdbx_description
1 polymer ?
#
loop_
_entity_poly.entity_id
_entity_poly.type
_entity_poly.pdbx_seq_one_letter_code
_entity_poly.pdbx_strand_id
1 'polypeptide(L)'
;EAFVHVIDSMYNQHAKWLAISDEIPWRAPIASLNLLITSTVWRQDHNGFTHQDPGFLDVVVNKNPQVTRIYLPPDVNCLLSVADHCLRSHNDINVIVCDKQEHLQYLDMDAAIRHCTKGLGIWDWASNDQGAEPEVVMVGCGDIPTKEALAATALLRAHFPDLKLRFINVVDLFRMQPTGEHPHGLSDRDFDSLFTRDKPIIFNFHGYPWLIHRLAYRRTNHANLHVRGYKEKGNINTPLDLAISNEIDRFSLAIDVINRIPRLQVAGAHVKEKLRDMQIDCRRYAHQYGIDDPALAEWTWPF
;
A
#
# COMPACT_ATOMS: atom_id res chain seq x y z
N GLU A 1 2.89 -13.34 6.17
CA GLU A 1 4.32 -13.06 5.90
C GLU A 1 5.24 -13.78 6.89
N ALA A 2 4.70 -14.20 8.03
CA ALA A 2 5.47 -15.02 8.96
C ALA A 2 5.89 -16.34 8.28
N PHE A 3 7.19 -16.63 8.25
CA PHE A 3 7.79 -17.82 7.65
C PHE A 3 7.57 -18.01 6.15
N VAL A 4 7.10 -17.02 5.43
CA VAL A 4 6.75 -17.17 4.00
C VAL A 4 7.93 -17.59 3.12
N HIS A 5 9.17 -17.25 3.50
CA HIS A 5 10.37 -17.63 2.75
C HIS A 5 10.63 -19.14 2.65
N VAL A 6 10.01 -19.95 3.50
CA VAL A 6 10.12 -21.41 3.36
C VAL A 6 9.54 -21.95 2.04
N ILE A 7 8.65 -21.18 1.39
CA ILE A 7 8.05 -21.54 0.09
C ILE A 7 8.78 -20.93 -1.11
N ASP A 8 9.77 -20.07 -0.92
CA ASP A 8 10.42 -19.32 -2.00
C ASP A 8 10.97 -20.23 -3.10
N SER A 9 11.69 -21.28 -2.74
CA SER A 9 12.26 -22.23 -3.73
C SER A 9 11.16 -22.90 -4.55
N MET A 10 10.09 -23.36 -3.93
CA MET A 10 8.96 -23.99 -4.62
C MET A 10 8.20 -22.98 -5.49
N TYR A 11 7.99 -21.79 -4.98
CA TYR A 11 7.40 -20.69 -5.74
C TYR A 11 8.20 -20.41 -7.02
N ASN A 12 9.52 -20.27 -6.89
CA ASN A 12 10.41 -20.03 -8.02
C ASN A 12 10.36 -21.14 -9.07
N GLN A 13 10.33 -22.40 -8.64
CA GLN A 13 10.23 -23.55 -9.56
C GLN A 13 8.86 -23.57 -10.27
N HIS A 14 7.78 -23.33 -9.52
CA HIS A 14 6.42 -23.33 -10.07
C HIS A 14 6.22 -22.19 -11.08
N ALA A 15 6.73 -20.99 -10.82
CA ALA A 15 6.67 -19.85 -11.74
C ALA A 15 7.38 -20.15 -13.08
N LYS A 16 8.56 -20.79 -13.03
CA LYS A 16 9.28 -21.20 -14.23
C LYS A 16 8.55 -22.31 -14.98
N TRP A 17 7.98 -23.25 -14.24
CA TRP A 17 7.21 -24.33 -14.84
C TRP A 17 5.94 -23.81 -15.55
N LEU A 18 5.21 -22.87 -14.96
CA LEU A 18 4.06 -22.24 -15.61
C LEU A 18 4.49 -21.53 -16.91
N ALA A 19 5.55 -20.72 -16.85
CA ALA A 19 6.04 -20.00 -18.03
C ALA A 19 6.40 -20.95 -19.17
N ILE A 20 7.13 -22.05 -18.90
CA ILE A 20 7.46 -23.07 -19.91
C ILE A 20 6.19 -23.76 -20.42
N SER A 21 5.23 -24.03 -19.53
CA SER A 21 4.01 -24.75 -19.91
C SER A 21 3.14 -23.93 -20.86
N ASP A 22 3.14 -22.61 -20.74
CA ASP A 22 2.39 -21.71 -21.61
C ASP A 22 2.92 -21.68 -23.05
N GLU A 23 4.20 -22.02 -23.25
CA GLU A 23 4.83 -22.14 -24.57
C GLU A 23 4.46 -23.41 -25.32
N ILE A 24 3.75 -24.36 -24.69
CA ILE A 24 3.41 -25.66 -25.27
C ILE A 24 2.00 -25.62 -25.88
N PRO A 25 1.87 -25.62 -27.25
CA PRO A 25 0.58 -25.34 -27.92
C PRO A 25 -0.55 -26.33 -27.65
N TRP A 26 -0.19 -27.57 -27.28
CA TRP A 26 -1.17 -28.65 -27.03
C TRP A 26 -1.54 -28.80 -25.55
N ARG A 27 -1.01 -27.95 -24.68
CA ARG A 27 -1.30 -28.00 -23.25
C ARG A 27 -2.56 -27.20 -22.90
N ALA A 28 -3.44 -27.81 -22.11
CA ALA A 28 -4.60 -27.09 -21.56
C ALA A 28 -4.17 -26.04 -20.51
N PRO A 29 -4.96 -24.96 -20.35
CA PRO A 29 -4.75 -24.02 -19.27
C PRO A 29 -4.71 -24.69 -17.90
N ILE A 30 -3.84 -24.21 -17.03
CA ILE A 30 -3.62 -24.74 -15.69
C ILE A 30 -4.28 -23.80 -14.69
N ALA A 31 -4.95 -24.36 -13.68
CA ALA A 31 -5.50 -23.55 -12.59
C ALA A 31 -4.39 -22.74 -11.91
N SER A 32 -4.66 -21.46 -11.64
CA SER A 32 -3.69 -20.59 -10.98
C SER A 32 -3.38 -21.04 -9.56
N LEU A 33 -2.13 -20.81 -9.13
CA LEU A 33 -1.73 -20.95 -7.73
C LEU A 33 -2.04 -19.66 -7.01
N ASN A 34 -2.90 -19.73 -5.97
CA ASN A 34 -3.28 -18.55 -5.18
C ASN A 34 -2.66 -18.65 -3.79
N LEU A 35 -1.83 -17.68 -3.44
CA LEU A 35 -1.20 -17.56 -2.12
C LEU A 35 -1.87 -16.42 -1.35
N LEU A 36 -2.60 -16.76 -0.29
CA LEU A 36 -3.20 -15.80 0.62
C LEU A 36 -2.29 -15.63 1.84
N ILE A 37 -1.67 -14.47 1.95
CA ILE A 37 -0.72 -14.12 3.02
C ILE A 37 -1.42 -13.26 4.05
N THR A 38 -1.71 -13.84 5.24
CA THR A 38 -2.56 -13.23 6.25
C THR A 38 -1.86 -12.81 7.54
N SER A 39 -0.64 -13.25 7.77
CA SER A 39 0.16 -12.86 8.94
C SER A 39 1.05 -11.69 8.58
N THR A 40 0.44 -10.50 8.45
CA THR A 40 1.11 -9.31 7.94
C THR A 40 2.14 -8.74 8.89
N VAL A 41 3.16 -8.08 8.33
CA VAL A 41 4.23 -7.42 9.08
C VAL A 41 3.71 -6.37 10.08
N TRP A 42 2.53 -5.83 9.85
CA TRP A 42 1.93 -4.78 10.69
C TRP A 42 1.18 -5.31 11.93
N ARG A 43 1.18 -6.62 12.15
CA ARG A 43 0.54 -7.32 13.27
C ARG A 43 1.54 -8.19 14.03
N GLN A 44 2.60 -7.58 14.56
CA GLN A 44 3.65 -8.28 15.32
C GLN A 44 3.22 -8.66 16.74
N ASP A 45 2.12 -8.13 17.22
CA ASP A 45 1.44 -8.55 18.43
C ASP A 45 0.95 -10.02 18.38
N HIS A 46 0.75 -10.58 17.18
CA HIS A 46 0.34 -11.96 16.99
C HIS A 46 1.50 -12.93 16.70
N ASN A 47 2.45 -12.52 15.84
CA ASN A 47 3.49 -13.41 15.34
C ASN A 47 4.92 -13.00 15.71
N GLY A 48 5.08 -11.83 16.31
CA GLY A 48 6.37 -11.29 16.72
C GLY A 48 7.28 -10.88 15.56
N PHE A 49 8.19 -9.99 15.88
CA PHE A 49 9.12 -9.37 14.94
C PHE A 49 9.99 -10.37 14.18
N THR A 50 10.49 -11.41 14.87
CA THR A 50 11.49 -12.33 14.31
C THR A 50 10.99 -13.23 13.19
N HIS A 51 9.67 -13.29 12.97
CA HIS A 51 9.06 -14.20 11.99
C HIS A 51 8.60 -13.47 10.73
N GLN A 52 8.49 -12.15 10.79
CA GLN A 52 7.93 -11.33 9.72
C GLN A 52 8.99 -10.97 8.67
N ASP A 53 8.65 -11.18 7.41
CA ASP A 53 9.50 -10.77 6.29
C ASP A 53 8.66 -10.45 5.04
N PRO A 54 8.36 -9.17 4.79
CA PRO A 54 7.66 -8.76 3.58
C PRO A 54 8.52 -8.85 2.31
N GLY A 55 9.80 -9.23 2.43
CA GLY A 55 10.74 -9.38 1.31
C GLY A 55 10.37 -10.49 0.33
N PHE A 56 9.42 -11.37 0.68
CA PHE A 56 8.86 -12.32 -0.27
C PHE A 56 8.26 -11.61 -1.50
N LEU A 57 7.67 -10.42 -1.33
CA LEU A 57 7.15 -9.63 -2.46
C LEU A 57 8.27 -9.20 -3.42
N ASP A 58 9.48 -8.91 -2.91
CA ASP A 58 10.66 -8.60 -3.71
C ASP A 58 11.13 -9.81 -4.54
N VAL A 59 10.97 -11.01 -4.01
CA VAL A 59 11.23 -12.26 -4.74
C VAL A 59 10.22 -12.44 -5.87
N VAL A 60 8.93 -12.21 -5.59
CA VAL A 60 7.83 -12.39 -6.56
C VAL A 60 7.99 -11.49 -7.77
N VAL A 61 8.31 -10.21 -7.59
CA VAL A 61 8.46 -9.26 -8.71
C VAL A 61 9.64 -9.57 -9.64
N ASN A 62 10.54 -10.47 -9.23
CA ASN A 62 11.65 -10.94 -10.08
C ASN A 62 11.25 -12.05 -11.04
N LYS A 63 10.05 -12.60 -10.93
CA LYS A 63 9.64 -13.73 -11.77
C LYS A 63 9.06 -13.25 -13.10
N ASN A 64 8.80 -14.19 -13.98
CA ASN A 64 8.25 -13.87 -15.31
C ASN A 64 6.94 -13.05 -15.16
N PRO A 65 6.87 -11.84 -15.74
CA PRO A 65 5.70 -10.96 -15.60
C PRO A 65 4.42 -11.54 -16.21
N GLN A 66 4.52 -12.52 -17.11
CA GLN A 66 3.33 -13.15 -17.68
C GLN A 66 2.57 -14.02 -16.68
N VAL A 67 3.27 -14.55 -15.66
CA VAL A 67 2.68 -15.53 -14.73
C VAL A 67 2.54 -15.02 -13.30
N THR A 68 3.00 -13.81 -12.96
CA THR A 68 3.00 -13.32 -11.57
C THR A 68 2.07 -12.14 -11.35
N ARG A 69 1.35 -12.16 -10.21
CA ARG A 69 0.45 -11.08 -9.78
C ARG A 69 0.61 -10.84 -8.28
N ILE A 70 0.53 -9.57 -7.85
CA ILE A 70 0.53 -9.19 -6.43
C ILE A 70 -0.61 -8.22 -6.19
N TYR A 71 -1.47 -8.55 -5.22
CA TYR A 71 -2.60 -7.76 -4.83
C TYR A 71 -2.56 -7.42 -3.34
N LEU A 72 -2.81 -6.16 -3.00
CA LEU A 72 -2.87 -5.65 -1.63
C LEU A 72 -4.21 -4.94 -1.40
N PRO A 73 -5.31 -5.70 -1.24
CA PRO A 73 -6.63 -5.13 -1.04
C PRO A 73 -6.71 -4.34 0.28
N PRO A 74 -7.31 -3.13 0.29
CA PRO A 74 -7.41 -2.29 1.48
C PRO A 74 -8.55 -2.65 2.43
N ASP A 75 -9.56 -3.39 1.94
CA ASP A 75 -10.77 -3.77 2.68
C ASP A 75 -11.33 -5.12 2.21
N VAL A 76 -12.36 -5.61 2.90
CA VAL A 76 -12.92 -6.95 2.62
C VAL A 76 -13.62 -7.04 1.27
N ASN A 77 -14.31 -6.00 0.80
CA ASN A 77 -14.97 -6.03 -0.51
C ASN A 77 -13.94 -6.08 -1.64
N CYS A 78 -12.84 -5.34 -1.51
CA CYS A 78 -11.70 -5.44 -2.43
C CYS A 78 -11.05 -6.83 -2.37
N LEU A 79 -10.89 -7.41 -1.17
CA LEU A 79 -10.36 -8.77 -1.00
C LEU A 79 -11.25 -9.80 -1.70
N LEU A 80 -12.58 -9.72 -1.52
CA LEU A 80 -13.53 -10.63 -2.17
C LEU A 80 -13.49 -10.50 -3.69
N SER A 81 -13.43 -9.27 -4.22
CA SER A 81 -13.30 -9.02 -5.66
C SER A 81 -12.01 -9.59 -6.24
N VAL A 82 -10.87 -9.37 -5.58
CA VAL A 82 -9.56 -9.92 -5.98
C VAL A 82 -9.56 -11.43 -5.89
N ALA A 83 -10.09 -12.01 -4.81
CA ALA A 83 -10.14 -13.46 -4.62
C ALA A 83 -10.99 -14.15 -5.69
N ASP A 84 -12.16 -13.60 -6.03
CA ASP A 84 -13.00 -14.12 -7.12
C ASP A 84 -12.25 -14.12 -8.46
N HIS A 85 -11.56 -13.01 -8.79
CA HIS A 85 -10.71 -12.92 -9.97
C HIS A 85 -9.60 -13.98 -9.97
N CYS A 86 -8.85 -14.10 -8.88
CA CYS A 86 -7.74 -15.03 -8.75
C CYS A 86 -8.19 -16.50 -8.84
N LEU A 87 -9.32 -16.84 -8.24
CA LEU A 87 -9.88 -18.20 -8.27
C LEU A 87 -10.36 -18.63 -9.67
N ARG A 88 -10.72 -17.67 -10.52
CA ARG A 88 -11.11 -17.91 -11.92
C ARG A 88 -9.95 -17.86 -12.89
N SER A 89 -8.80 -17.31 -12.49
CA SER A 89 -7.64 -17.16 -13.37
C SER A 89 -6.96 -18.50 -13.68
N HIS A 90 -6.23 -18.52 -14.78
CA HIS A 90 -5.43 -19.66 -15.22
C HIS A 90 -4.02 -19.21 -15.57
N ASN A 91 -3.07 -20.10 -15.42
CA ASN A 91 -1.65 -19.94 -15.75
C ASN A 91 -0.94 -18.83 -14.94
N ASP A 92 -1.53 -18.36 -13.83
CA ASP A 92 -0.96 -17.32 -12.97
C ASP A 92 -0.52 -17.87 -11.61
N ILE A 93 0.36 -17.14 -10.96
CA ILE A 93 0.55 -17.19 -9.52
C ILE A 93 0.11 -15.87 -8.94
N ASN A 94 -0.94 -15.90 -8.13
CA ASN A 94 -1.49 -14.73 -7.47
C ASN A 94 -1.04 -14.70 -6.01
N VAL A 95 -0.42 -13.61 -5.60
CA VAL A 95 -0.07 -13.34 -4.20
C VAL A 95 -1.01 -12.27 -3.69
N ILE A 96 -1.81 -12.60 -2.70
CA ILE A 96 -2.76 -11.69 -2.05
C ILE A 96 -2.30 -11.45 -0.63
N VAL A 97 -2.02 -10.20 -0.28
CA VAL A 97 -1.61 -9.82 1.08
C VAL A 97 -2.75 -9.07 1.74
N CYS A 98 -3.20 -9.56 2.87
CA CYS A 98 -4.25 -8.92 3.69
C CYS A 98 -4.11 -9.32 5.15
N ASP A 99 -4.57 -8.47 6.04
CA ASP A 99 -4.67 -8.83 7.46
C ASP A 99 -5.85 -9.79 7.69
N LYS A 100 -5.79 -10.53 8.77
CA LYS A 100 -6.85 -11.43 9.27
C LYS A 100 -7.69 -10.81 10.39
N GLN A 101 -7.43 -9.55 10.74
CA GLN A 101 -8.17 -8.79 11.74
C GLN A 101 -9.24 -7.91 11.06
N GLU A 102 -10.15 -7.40 11.86
CA GLU A 102 -11.17 -6.47 11.38
C GLU A 102 -10.57 -5.14 10.96
N HIS A 103 -10.99 -4.64 9.80
CA HIS A 103 -10.60 -3.36 9.22
C HIS A 103 -11.81 -2.53 8.82
N LEU A 104 -11.59 -1.24 8.59
CA LEU A 104 -12.59 -0.36 8.02
C LEU A 104 -12.97 -0.81 6.62
N GLN A 105 -14.26 -0.70 6.31
CA GLN A 105 -14.79 -0.91 4.98
C GLN A 105 -14.87 0.45 4.27
N TYR A 106 -14.15 0.59 3.15
CA TYR A 106 -14.06 1.87 2.42
C TYR A 106 -14.99 1.93 1.20
N LEU A 107 -15.13 0.82 0.49
CA LEU A 107 -15.88 0.75 -0.75
C LEU A 107 -17.04 -0.25 -0.61
N ASP A 108 -18.22 0.07 -1.14
CA ASP A 108 -19.24 -0.94 -1.37
C ASP A 108 -18.78 -1.97 -2.42
N MET A 109 -19.51 -3.07 -2.58
CA MET A 109 -19.06 -4.17 -3.45
C MET A 109 -18.93 -3.73 -4.92
N ASP A 110 -19.84 -2.91 -5.42
CA ASP A 110 -19.81 -2.45 -6.81
C ASP A 110 -18.64 -1.51 -7.06
N ALA A 111 -18.35 -0.60 -6.13
CA ALA A 111 -17.18 0.28 -6.19
C ALA A 111 -15.88 -0.53 -6.07
N ALA A 112 -15.84 -1.54 -5.20
CA ALA A 112 -14.70 -2.43 -5.03
C ALA A 112 -14.40 -3.22 -6.31
N ILE A 113 -15.41 -3.78 -6.97
CA ILE A 113 -15.26 -4.49 -8.26
C ILE A 113 -14.66 -3.54 -9.31
N ARG A 114 -15.22 -2.33 -9.45
CA ARG A 114 -14.70 -1.34 -10.41
C ARG A 114 -13.26 -0.92 -10.09
N HIS A 115 -12.94 -0.73 -8.82
CA HIS A 115 -11.60 -0.33 -8.37
C HIS A 115 -10.58 -1.45 -8.60
N CYS A 116 -10.88 -2.68 -8.19
CA CYS A 116 -10.01 -3.83 -8.35
C CYS A 116 -9.79 -4.21 -9.82
N THR A 117 -10.81 -4.04 -10.68
CA THR A 117 -10.67 -4.24 -12.13
C THR A 117 -9.65 -3.25 -12.74
N LYS A 118 -9.61 -2.01 -12.24
CA LYS A 118 -8.59 -1.03 -12.65
C LYS A 118 -7.23 -1.31 -11.99
N GLY A 119 -7.22 -1.99 -10.85
CA GLY A 119 -6.06 -2.32 -10.05
C GLY A 119 -5.50 -1.18 -9.19
N LEU A 120 -5.82 0.07 -9.52
CA LEU A 120 -5.61 1.27 -8.72
C LEU A 120 -6.57 2.38 -9.16
N GLY A 121 -6.71 3.41 -8.35
CA GLY A 121 -7.54 4.55 -8.73
C GLY A 121 -7.60 5.66 -7.70
N ILE A 122 -8.05 6.83 -8.16
CA ILE A 122 -8.35 7.96 -7.29
C ILE A 122 -9.59 7.64 -6.47
N TRP A 123 -9.54 7.92 -5.17
CA TRP A 123 -10.70 7.94 -4.31
C TRP A 123 -11.20 9.38 -4.15
N ASP A 124 -12.19 9.73 -4.95
CA ASP A 124 -12.71 11.10 -5.02
C ASP A 124 -13.24 11.59 -3.68
N TRP A 125 -13.85 10.70 -2.90
CA TRP A 125 -14.36 11.01 -1.55
C TRP A 125 -13.25 11.36 -0.55
N ALA A 126 -12.03 10.84 -0.74
CA ALA A 126 -10.87 11.16 0.09
C ALA A 126 -10.07 12.35 -0.46
N SER A 127 -10.23 12.67 -1.74
CA SER A 127 -9.55 13.77 -2.43
C SER A 127 -10.30 15.10 -2.26
N ASN A 128 -9.61 16.22 -2.55
CA ASN A 128 -10.24 17.54 -2.62
C ASN A 128 -9.71 18.39 -3.80
N ASP A 129 -9.03 17.75 -4.75
CA ASP A 129 -8.54 18.41 -5.97
C ASP A 129 -9.66 18.65 -7.00
N GLN A 130 -10.79 17.98 -6.87
CA GLN A 130 -11.97 18.11 -7.75
C GLN A 130 -11.64 17.94 -9.24
N GLY A 131 -10.67 17.07 -9.54
CA GLY A 131 -10.18 16.82 -10.91
C GLY A 131 -9.19 17.85 -11.42
N ALA A 132 -8.84 18.86 -10.63
CA ALA A 132 -7.73 19.78 -10.95
C ALA A 132 -6.38 19.12 -10.62
N GLU A 133 -5.28 19.78 -11.00
CA GLU A 133 -3.95 19.32 -10.63
C GLU A 133 -3.75 19.48 -9.10
N PRO A 134 -3.43 18.41 -8.37
CA PRO A 134 -3.18 18.50 -6.93
C PRO A 134 -1.81 19.12 -6.65
N GLU A 135 -1.62 19.63 -5.42
CA GLU A 135 -0.30 20.05 -4.93
C GLU A 135 0.50 18.86 -4.36
N VAL A 136 -0.20 17.79 -3.97
CA VAL A 136 0.40 16.55 -3.44
C VAL A 136 -0.51 15.36 -3.74
N VAL A 137 0.11 14.21 -4.00
CA VAL A 137 -0.57 12.93 -4.14
C VAL A 137 -0.27 12.07 -2.90
N MET A 138 -1.32 11.64 -2.21
CA MET A 138 -1.25 10.68 -1.12
C MET A 138 -1.61 9.29 -1.64
N VAL A 139 -0.83 8.29 -1.28
CA VAL A 139 -1.05 6.93 -1.78
C VAL A 139 -1.08 5.93 -0.64
N GLY A 140 -2.08 5.05 -0.64
CA GLY A 140 -2.15 3.87 0.23
C GLY A 140 -2.05 2.57 -0.56
N CYS A 141 -1.17 1.66 -0.14
CA CYS A 141 -0.99 0.35 -0.76
C CYS A 141 -0.82 -0.72 0.34
N GLY A 142 -1.85 -1.52 0.54
CA GLY A 142 -2.05 -2.43 1.67
C GLY A 142 -3.08 -1.88 2.67
N ASP A 143 -3.55 -2.70 3.58
CA ASP A 143 -4.63 -2.41 4.54
C ASP A 143 -4.24 -1.32 5.56
N ILE A 144 -3.29 -1.60 6.45
CA ILE A 144 -2.80 -0.63 7.44
C ILE A 144 -2.20 0.63 6.78
N PRO A 145 -1.34 0.54 5.75
CA PRO A 145 -0.85 1.73 5.06
C PRO A 145 -1.96 2.60 4.46
N THR A 146 -3.04 2.00 3.95
CA THR A 146 -4.19 2.76 3.42
C THR A 146 -4.92 3.50 4.54
N LYS A 147 -5.18 2.84 5.69
CA LYS A 147 -5.78 3.48 6.86
C LYS A 147 -4.98 4.70 7.32
N GLU A 148 -3.67 4.53 7.47
CA GLU A 148 -2.79 5.60 7.95
C GLU A 148 -2.65 6.74 6.92
N ALA A 149 -2.59 6.45 5.63
CA ALA A 149 -2.58 7.46 4.57
C ALA A 149 -3.89 8.25 4.51
N LEU A 150 -5.05 7.60 4.70
CA LEU A 150 -6.35 8.27 4.83
C LEU A 150 -6.41 9.17 6.06
N ALA A 151 -5.95 8.68 7.21
CA ALA A 151 -5.92 9.47 8.44
C ALA A 151 -4.98 10.68 8.32
N ALA A 152 -3.82 10.53 7.66
CA ALA A 152 -2.93 11.65 7.34
C ALA A 152 -3.62 12.67 6.41
N THR A 153 -4.34 12.19 5.40
CA THR A 153 -5.12 13.04 4.49
C THR A 153 -6.19 13.84 5.24
N ALA A 154 -6.90 13.20 6.19
CA ALA A 154 -7.89 13.88 7.02
C ALA A 154 -7.25 14.97 7.91
N LEU A 155 -6.11 14.68 8.54
CA LEU A 155 -5.35 15.67 9.33
C LEU A 155 -4.92 16.87 8.47
N LEU A 156 -4.41 16.62 7.27
CA LEU A 156 -3.99 17.66 6.34
C LEU A 156 -5.18 18.53 5.90
N ARG A 157 -6.32 17.94 5.57
CA ARG A 157 -7.54 18.67 5.20
C ARG A 157 -8.09 19.52 6.35
N ALA A 158 -8.00 19.01 7.58
CA ALA A 158 -8.43 19.75 8.76
C ALA A 158 -7.52 20.96 9.09
N HIS A 159 -6.21 20.81 8.93
CA HIS A 159 -5.25 21.86 9.23
C HIS A 159 -4.97 22.82 8.05
N PHE A 160 -5.13 22.37 6.83
CA PHE A 160 -4.85 23.10 5.60
C PHE A 160 -5.97 22.91 4.58
N PRO A 161 -7.16 23.47 4.78
CA PRO A 161 -8.32 23.23 3.92
C PRO A 161 -8.10 23.67 2.46
N ASP A 162 -7.19 24.61 2.22
CA ASP A 162 -6.84 25.09 0.88
C ASP A 162 -5.81 24.20 0.15
N LEU A 163 -5.22 23.22 0.82
CA LEU A 163 -4.27 22.29 0.22
C LEU A 163 -5.01 21.34 -0.74
N LYS A 164 -4.68 21.39 -2.02
CA LYS A 164 -5.23 20.48 -3.02
C LYS A 164 -4.52 19.14 -2.97
N LEU A 165 -5.26 18.11 -2.62
CA LEU A 165 -4.80 16.79 -2.27
C LEU A 165 -5.52 15.75 -3.12
N ARG A 166 -4.78 14.84 -3.74
CA ARG A 166 -5.33 13.66 -4.42
C ARG A 166 -4.99 12.41 -3.62
N PHE A 167 -5.97 11.57 -3.38
CA PHE A 167 -5.76 10.28 -2.74
C PHE A 167 -5.89 9.15 -3.77
N ILE A 168 -4.88 8.27 -3.83
CA ILE A 168 -4.86 7.08 -4.69
C ILE A 168 -4.72 5.85 -3.82
N ASN A 169 -5.53 4.83 -4.08
CA ASN A 169 -5.30 3.49 -3.53
C ASN A 169 -4.79 2.55 -4.62
N VAL A 170 -3.78 1.74 -4.28
CA VAL A 170 -3.15 0.76 -5.16
C VAL A 170 -3.45 -0.64 -4.63
N VAL A 171 -4.19 -1.44 -5.43
CA VAL A 171 -4.51 -2.85 -5.14
C VAL A 171 -3.58 -3.77 -5.91
N ASP A 172 -3.45 -3.58 -7.22
CA ASP A 172 -2.54 -4.34 -8.07
C ASP A 172 -1.18 -3.65 -8.16
N LEU A 173 -0.19 -4.25 -7.51
CA LEU A 173 1.14 -3.65 -7.37
C LEU A 173 1.83 -3.44 -8.72
N PHE A 174 1.57 -4.29 -9.71
CA PHE A 174 2.19 -4.20 -11.03
C PHE A 174 1.68 -3.03 -11.88
N ARG A 175 0.59 -2.35 -11.47
CA ARG A 175 0.18 -1.07 -12.08
C ARG A 175 1.25 0.01 -11.97
N MET A 176 2.18 -0.12 -11.03
CA MET A 176 3.30 0.80 -10.89
C MET A 176 4.32 0.68 -12.02
N GLN A 177 4.41 -0.47 -12.69
CA GLN A 177 5.32 -0.70 -13.81
C GLN A 177 4.77 -0.13 -15.14
N PRO A 178 5.66 0.22 -16.10
CA PRO A 178 5.28 0.51 -17.48
C PRO A 178 4.70 -0.72 -18.19
N THR A 179 3.87 -0.47 -19.21
CA THR A 179 3.27 -1.53 -20.06
C THR A 179 4.30 -2.44 -20.74
N GLY A 180 5.52 -1.94 -20.98
CA GLY A 180 6.61 -2.75 -21.55
C GLY A 180 7.30 -3.69 -20.55
N GLU A 181 7.05 -3.54 -19.26
CA GLU A 181 7.68 -4.37 -18.21
C GLU A 181 6.70 -5.42 -17.65
N HIS A 182 5.39 -5.12 -17.64
CA HIS A 182 4.38 -6.04 -17.12
C HIS A 182 3.04 -5.87 -17.86
N PRO A 183 2.28 -6.97 -18.11
CA PRO A 183 0.98 -6.89 -18.78
C PRO A 183 -0.04 -5.98 -18.07
N HIS A 184 0.04 -5.92 -16.73
CA HIS A 184 -0.81 -5.04 -15.92
C HIS A 184 -0.27 -3.60 -15.81
N GLY A 185 0.93 -3.32 -16.34
CA GLY A 185 1.56 -1.99 -16.25
C GLY A 185 0.69 -0.90 -16.87
N LEU A 186 0.83 0.33 -16.34
CA LEU A 186 0.18 1.51 -16.92
C LEU A 186 1.02 2.13 -18.03
N SER A 187 0.37 2.74 -19.01
CA SER A 187 1.06 3.66 -19.92
C SER A 187 1.63 4.85 -19.14
N ASP A 188 2.69 5.49 -19.63
CA ASP A 188 3.25 6.67 -18.98
C ASP A 188 2.23 7.81 -18.91
N ARG A 189 1.40 7.95 -19.95
CA ARG A 189 0.32 8.94 -19.98
C ARG A 189 -0.69 8.71 -18.84
N ASP A 190 -1.13 7.48 -18.65
CA ASP A 190 -2.12 7.15 -17.61
C ASP A 190 -1.50 7.29 -16.22
N PHE A 191 -0.24 6.87 -16.07
CA PHE A 191 0.50 7.05 -14.83
C PHE A 191 0.64 8.53 -14.47
N ASP A 192 1.11 9.36 -15.41
CA ASP A 192 1.30 10.80 -15.21
C ASP A 192 -0.03 11.52 -14.90
N SER A 193 -1.14 11.07 -15.48
CA SER A 193 -2.47 11.64 -15.20
C SER A 193 -2.93 11.39 -13.75
N LEU A 194 -2.53 10.27 -13.16
CA LEU A 194 -2.86 9.89 -11.79
C LEU A 194 -1.87 10.49 -10.78
N PHE A 195 -0.58 10.27 -11.00
CA PHE A 195 0.50 10.58 -10.05
C PHE A 195 1.16 11.94 -10.30
N THR A 196 0.73 12.68 -11.33
CA THR A 196 1.32 13.94 -11.79
C THR A 196 2.75 13.80 -12.34
N ARG A 197 3.29 14.87 -12.90
CA ARG A 197 4.64 14.86 -13.51
C ARG A 197 5.71 15.51 -12.64
N ASP A 198 5.30 16.30 -11.62
CA ASP A 198 6.21 17.16 -10.86
C ASP A 198 5.81 17.38 -9.40
N LYS A 199 4.63 16.90 -8.96
CA LYS A 199 4.19 17.09 -7.58
C LYS A 199 4.72 16.00 -6.66
N PRO A 200 4.91 16.28 -5.37
CA PRO A 200 5.28 15.27 -4.39
C PRO A 200 4.25 14.15 -4.32
N ILE A 201 4.73 12.91 -4.29
CA ILE A 201 3.95 11.70 -4.09
C ILE A 201 4.38 11.08 -2.77
N ILE A 202 3.49 11.06 -1.78
CA ILE A 202 3.72 10.38 -0.50
C ILE A 202 3.08 9.01 -0.57
N PHE A 203 3.91 8.01 -0.79
CA PHE A 203 3.48 6.63 -1.03
C PHE A 203 3.66 5.80 0.25
N ASN A 204 2.56 5.41 0.87
CA ASN A 204 2.55 4.53 2.03
C ASN A 204 2.36 3.08 1.61
N PHE A 205 3.40 2.26 1.79
CA PHE A 205 3.49 0.90 1.26
C PHE A 205 3.60 -0.15 2.36
N HIS A 206 3.02 -1.29 2.11
CA HIS A 206 3.00 -2.44 3.01
C HIS A 206 4.39 -3.00 3.32
N GLY A 207 5.23 -3.17 2.31
CA GLY A 207 6.54 -3.82 2.40
C GLY A 207 7.72 -2.86 2.41
N TYR A 208 8.86 -3.31 1.90
CA TYR A 208 10.07 -2.50 1.82
C TYR A 208 9.96 -1.39 0.76
N PRO A 209 10.31 -0.13 1.10
CA PRO A 209 10.19 1.01 0.18
C PRO A 209 10.88 0.83 -1.16
N TRP A 210 12.01 0.11 -1.19
CA TRP A 210 12.78 -0.14 -2.40
C TRP A 210 12.00 -0.83 -3.49
N LEU A 211 11.03 -1.67 -3.13
CA LEU A 211 10.18 -2.36 -4.10
C LEU A 211 9.39 -1.38 -4.98
N ILE A 212 8.78 -0.37 -4.38
CA ILE A 212 8.04 0.66 -5.12
C ILE A 212 8.97 1.48 -6.00
N HIS A 213 10.14 1.89 -5.49
CA HIS A 213 11.14 2.60 -6.29
C HIS A 213 11.59 1.77 -7.50
N ARG A 214 11.79 0.48 -7.32
CA ARG A 214 12.14 -0.45 -8.38
C ARG A 214 11.04 -0.58 -9.44
N LEU A 215 9.78 -0.68 -9.05
CA LEU A 215 8.65 -0.77 -9.97
C LEU A 215 8.43 0.52 -10.76
N ALA A 216 8.76 1.67 -10.17
CA ALA A 216 8.49 3.00 -10.71
C ALA A 216 9.74 3.75 -11.22
N TYR A 217 10.94 3.14 -11.27
CA TYR A 217 12.19 3.85 -11.55
C TYR A 217 12.23 4.54 -12.93
N ARG A 218 11.41 4.08 -13.88
CA ARG A 218 11.30 4.67 -15.24
C ARG A 218 10.22 5.76 -15.35
N ARG A 219 9.44 6.00 -14.30
CA ARG A 219 8.35 6.98 -14.32
C ARG A 219 8.88 8.40 -14.30
N THR A 220 8.21 9.27 -15.04
CA THR A 220 8.58 10.70 -15.19
C THR A 220 8.80 11.38 -13.85
N ASN A 221 7.90 11.15 -12.88
CA ASN A 221 7.90 11.80 -11.57
C ASN A 221 8.64 11.00 -10.48
N HIS A 222 9.54 10.08 -10.83
CA HIS A 222 10.22 9.24 -9.84
C HIS A 222 11.04 10.05 -8.81
N ALA A 223 11.59 11.19 -9.19
CA ALA A 223 12.36 12.05 -8.27
C ALA A 223 11.53 12.62 -7.11
N ASN A 224 10.22 12.76 -7.28
CA ASN A 224 9.29 13.23 -6.25
C ASN A 224 8.50 12.11 -5.58
N LEU A 225 8.85 10.85 -5.86
CA LEU A 225 8.25 9.68 -5.23
C LEU A 225 8.91 9.41 -3.88
N HIS A 226 8.20 9.68 -2.81
CA HIS A 226 8.63 9.49 -1.43
C HIS A 226 7.89 8.31 -0.82
N VAL A 227 8.58 7.18 -0.71
CA VAL A 227 7.97 5.94 -0.23
C VAL A 227 8.24 5.75 1.27
N ARG A 228 7.19 5.50 2.01
CA ARG A 228 7.22 4.99 3.39
C ARG A 228 6.81 3.53 3.36
N GLY A 229 7.44 2.72 4.21
CA GLY A 229 7.19 1.29 4.29
C GLY A 229 7.96 0.68 5.45
N TYR A 230 8.02 -0.64 5.49
CA TYR A 230 8.69 -1.36 6.55
C TYR A 230 10.21 -1.11 6.57
N LYS A 231 10.76 -0.88 7.77
CA LYS A 231 12.17 -0.52 8.00
C LYS A 231 12.90 -1.48 8.93
N GLU A 232 12.43 -2.71 9.05
CA GLU A 232 12.98 -3.70 10.01
C GLU A 232 12.97 -3.21 11.46
N LYS A 233 12.02 -2.34 11.81
CA LYS A 233 11.81 -1.88 13.18
C LYS A 233 10.58 -2.55 13.75
N GLY A 234 10.76 -3.26 14.86
CA GLY A 234 9.65 -3.94 15.51
C GLY A 234 10.06 -4.54 16.82
N ASN A 235 9.05 -4.95 17.53
CA ASN A 235 9.09 -5.66 18.79
C ASN A 235 7.69 -6.24 19.00
N ILE A 236 7.28 -6.57 20.20
CA ILE A 236 5.89 -6.81 20.55
C ILE A 236 5.20 -5.44 20.72
N ASN A 237 5.00 -4.75 19.59
CA ASN A 237 4.36 -3.43 19.55
C ASN A 237 2.87 -3.57 19.27
N THR A 238 2.09 -2.58 19.73
CA THR A 238 0.74 -2.35 19.22
C THR A 238 0.80 -1.89 17.75
N PRO A 239 -0.26 -2.08 16.95
CA PRO A 239 -0.22 -1.74 15.52
C PRO A 239 0.15 -0.28 15.23
N LEU A 240 -0.38 0.69 15.98
CA LEU A 240 -0.04 2.10 15.78
C LEU A 240 1.38 2.43 16.24
N ASP A 241 1.86 1.89 17.36
CA ASP A 241 3.24 2.06 17.82
C ASP A 241 4.24 1.46 16.81
N LEU A 242 3.90 0.31 16.21
CA LEU A 242 4.67 -0.28 15.13
C LEU A 242 4.71 0.60 13.88
N ALA A 243 3.56 1.17 13.50
CA ALA A 243 3.45 2.11 12.39
C ALA A 243 4.31 3.36 12.63
N ILE A 244 4.29 3.94 13.84
CA ILE A 244 5.13 5.08 14.25
C ILE A 244 6.61 4.71 14.18
N SER A 245 7.01 3.54 14.66
CA SER A 245 8.40 3.09 14.64
C SER A 245 8.96 2.98 13.23
N ASN A 246 8.12 2.62 12.25
CA ASN A 246 8.46 2.52 10.84
C ASN A 246 8.12 3.79 10.02
N GLU A 247 7.58 4.83 10.65
CA GLU A 247 7.21 6.11 10.04
C GLU A 247 6.17 5.97 8.89
N ILE A 248 5.30 4.98 8.98
CA ILE A 248 4.15 4.80 8.07
C ILE A 248 2.85 5.35 8.66
N ASP A 249 2.91 5.85 9.88
CA ASP A 249 1.80 6.38 10.63
C ASP A 249 1.30 7.72 10.07
N ARG A 250 0.05 8.05 10.40
CA ARG A 250 -0.65 9.26 9.95
C ARG A 250 0.08 10.57 10.24
N PHE A 251 0.80 10.63 11.33
CA PHE A 251 1.52 11.84 11.74
C PHE A 251 2.79 12.03 10.91
N SER A 252 3.59 10.98 10.75
CA SER A 252 4.80 11.00 9.91
C SER A 252 4.47 11.35 8.45
N LEU A 253 3.39 10.78 7.91
CA LEU A 253 2.94 11.07 6.54
C LEU A 253 2.49 12.54 6.38
N ALA A 254 1.73 13.07 7.35
CA ALA A 254 1.32 14.47 7.31
C ALA A 254 2.52 15.43 7.45
N ILE A 255 3.48 15.12 8.31
CA ILE A 255 4.74 15.88 8.45
C ILE A 255 5.54 15.85 7.13
N ASP A 256 5.56 14.72 6.42
CA ASP A 256 6.21 14.60 5.13
C ASP A 256 5.61 15.56 4.09
N VAL A 257 4.30 15.67 4.02
CA VAL A 257 3.63 16.65 3.14
C VAL A 257 4.02 18.08 3.50
N ILE A 258 3.93 18.44 4.80
CA ILE A 258 4.26 19.79 5.26
C ILE A 258 5.70 20.16 4.89
N ASN A 259 6.63 19.23 5.00
CA ASN A 259 8.04 19.47 4.68
C ASN A 259 8.29 19.65 3.17
N ARG A 260 7.44 19.10 2.29
CA ARG A 260 7.65 19.10 0.83
C ARG A 260 6.86 20.17 0.10
N ILE A 261 5.84 20.74 0.71
CA ILE A 261 5.07 21.83 0.11
C ILE A 261 5.64 23.17 0.61
N PRO A 262 6.32 23.97 -0.24
CA PRO A 262 7.07 25.15 0.20
C PRO A 262 6.25 26.14 1.06
N ARG A 263 5.00 26.40 0.67
CA ARG A 263 4.12 27.32 1.43
C ARG A 263 3.73 26.80 2.83
N LEU A 264 3.84 25.48 3.07
CA LEU A 264 3.49 24.86 4.34
C LEU A 264 4.70 24.74 5.29
N GLN A 265 5.93 24.84 4.81
CA GLN A 265 7.11 24.63 5.66
C GLN A 265 7.17 25.56 6.86
N VAL A 266 6.84 26.83 6.65
CA VAL A 266 6.76 27.83 7.74
C VAL A 266 5.37 27.84 8.37
N ALA A 267 4.31 27.95 7.57
CA ALA A 267 2.93 28.03 8.06
C ALA A 267 2.51 26.78 8.87
N GLY A 268 3.05 25.61 8.53
CA GLY A 268 2.75 24.35 9.21
C GLY A 268 3.70 23.99 10.36
N ALA A 269 4.64 24.85 10.74
CA ALA A 269 5.64 24.52 11.77
C ALA A 269 4.99 24.09 13.10
N HIS A 270 3.99 24.82 13.58
CA HIS A 270 3.26 24.51 14.80
C HIS A 270 2.44 23.20 14.68
N VAL A 271 1.91 22.91 13.49
CA VAL A 271 1.19 21.65 13.22
C VAL A 271 2.15 20.47 13.31
N LYS A 272 3.37 20.59 12.77
CA LYS A 272 4.39 19.53 12.89
C LYS A 272 4.72 19.21 14.33
N GLU A 273 4.93 20.21 15.16
CA GLU A 273 5.20 19.99 16.60
C GLU A 273 4.02 19.29 17.28
N LYS A 274 2.78 19.77 17.04
CA LYS A 274 1.58 19.10 17.56
C LYS A 274 1.50 17.63 17.13
N LEU A 275 1.79 17.31 15.87
CA LEU A 275 1.78 15.94 15.37
C LEU A 275 2.86 15.06 16.03
N ARG A 276 4.04 15.64 16.35
CA ARG A 276 5.09 14.95 17.10
C ARG A 276 4.69 14.68 18.54
N ASP A 277 4.06 15.64 19.19
CA ASP A 277 3.51 15.46 20.54
C ASP A 277 2.48 14.33 20.56
N MET A 278 1.59 14.27 19.56
CA MET A 278 0.62 13.18 19.42
C MET A 278 1.31 11.80 19.22
N GLN A 279 2.40 11.72 18.47
CA GLN A 279 3.18 10.48 18.37
C GLN A 279 3.76 10.03 19.72
N ILE A 280 4.28 10.99 20.50
CA ILE A 280 4.83 10.72 21.84
C ILE A 280 3.73 10.21 22.77
N ASP A 281 2.57 10.83 22.74
CA ASP A 281 1.43 10.45 23.58
C ASP A 281 0.88 9.07 23.22
N CYS A 282 0.78 8.74 21.90
CA CYS A 282 0.42 7.40 21.43
C CYS A 282 1.38 6.33 21.96
N ARG A 283 2.67 6.55 21.83
CA ARG A 283 3.69 5.61 22.31
C ARG A 283 3.65 5.46 23.83
N ARG A 284 3.46 6.55 24.55
CA ARG A 284 3.31 6.53 26.02
C ARG A 284 2.09 5.71 26.42
N TYR A 285 0.96 5.90 25.74
CA TYR A 285 -0.27 5.14 25.99
C TYR A 285 -0.05 3.64 25.74
N ALA A 286 0.50 3.30 24.56
CA ALA A 286 0.79 1.91 24.19
C ALA A 286 1.73 1.21 25.19
N HIS A 287 2.80 1.89 25.62
CA HIS A 287 3.73 1.35 26.60
C HIS A 287 3.11 1.19 28.01
N GLN A 288 2.18 2.07 28.36
CA GLN A 288 1.54 2.01 29.69
C GLN A 288 0.44 0.95 29.76
N TYR A 289 -0.34 0.79 28.70
CA TYR A 289 -1.55 -0.04 28.71
C TYR A 289 -1.47 -1.31 27.86
N GLY A 290 -0.46 -1.45 27.01
CA GLY A 290 -0.30 -2.59 26.11
C GLY A 290 -1.28 -2.62 24.93
N ILE A 291 -2.00 -1.53 24.69
CA ILE A 291 -2.96 -1.37 23.59
C ILE A 291 -2.78 0.02 22.95
N ASP A 292 -3.23 0.19 21.72
CA ASP A 292 -3.35 1.53 21.12
C ASP A 292 -4.44 2.36 21.81
N ASP A 293 -4.29 3.71 21.80
CA ASP A 293 -5.34 4.60 22.26
C ASP A 293 -6.63 4.34 21.45
N PRO A 294 -7.75 3.96 22.09
CA PRO A 294 -9.00 3.66 21.41
C PRO A 294 -9.49 4.77 20.50
N ALA A 295 -9.28 6.04 20.87
CA ALA A 295 -9.67 7.20 20.05
C ALA A 295 -8.94 7.25 18.69
N LEU A 296 -7.76 6.62 18.59
CA LEU A 296 -6.97 6.54 17.37
C LEU A 296 -7.09 5.19 16.67
N ALA A 297 -7.23 4.12 17.45
CA ALA A 297 -7.43 2.78 16.92
C ALA A 297 -8.77 2.65 16.18
N GLU A 298 -9.84 3.23 16.75
CA GLU A 298 -11.21 3.25 16.21
C GLU A 298 -11.46 4.41 15.22
N TRP A 299 -10.39 5.05 14.74
CA TRP A 299 -10.51 6.15 13.80
C TRP A 299 -11.34 5.77 12.56
N THR A 300 -12.25 6.66 12.16
CA THR A 300 -13.04 6.58 10.93
C THR A 300 -12.88 7.86 10.11
N TRP A 301 -13.24 7.81 8.83
CA TRP A 301 -13.16 8.96 7.95
C TRP A 301 -14.13 10.07 8.39
N PRO A 302 -13.63 11.32 8.62
CA PRO A 302 -14.44 12.37 9.25
C PRO A 302 -15.16 13.32 8.27
N PHE A 303 -15.01 13.15 6.93
CA PHE A 303 -15.58 14.05 5.92
C PHE A 303 -16.61 13.36 5.03
#